data_a8c5431de7ce804e5c502a6ad07a032c
#
_entry.id   a8c5431de7ce804e5c502a6ad07a032c
#
_cell.length_a   1.000
_cell.length_b   1.000
_cell.length_c   1.000
_cell.angle_alpha   90.00
_cell.angle_beta   90.00
_cell.angle_gamma   90.00
#
_symmetry.space_group_name_H-M   'P 1'
#
loop_
_entity.id
_entity.type
_entity.pdbx_description
1 polymer ?
#
loop_
_entity_poly.entity_id
_entity_poly.type
_entity_poly.pdbx_seq_one_letter_code
_entity_poly.pdbx_strand_id
1 'polypeptide(L)'
;MADAALNASLPKDKRLAKRREFLRVYETGRKIFSRYAVVFFAGNGLPHSRVGITATKKVGKATVRNRLKRWTREVYRQQREPLDLDARMLDVVVNVKPNAADATFLDYSADLTKVLRRVVTSAAE
;
A
#
# COMPACT_ATOMS: atom_id res chain seq x y z
N MET A 1 -5.51 -0.62 -22.52
CA MET A 1 -6.60 -1.28 -21.95
C MET A 1 -6.42 -1.70 -20.53
N ALA A 2 -5.61 -2.68 -20.23
CA ALA A 2 -5.41 -3.08 -18.85
C ALA A 2 -4.91 -1.92 -17.99
N ASP A 3 -3.96 -1.14 -18.50
CA ASP A 3 -3.39 -0.03 -17.74
C ASP A 3 -4.42 1.05 -17.41
N ALA A 4 -5.25 1.40 -18.37
CA ALA A 4 -6.29 2.40 -18.16
C ALA A 4 -7.31 1.90 -17.13
N ALA A 5 -7.69 0.63 -17.21
CA ALA A 5 -8.60 0.03 -16.25
C ALA A 5 -8.00 -0.01 -14.85
N LEU A 6 -6.71 -0.32 -14.75
CA LEU A 6 -6.01 -0.35 -13.46
C LEU A 6 -5.99 1.02 -12.81
N ASN A 7 -5.67 2.05 -13.57
CA ASN A 7 -5.64 3.41 -13.04
C ASN A 7 -7.02 3.89 -12.62
N ALA A 8 -8.05 3.54 -13.40
CA ALA A 8 -9.42 3.94 -13.12
C ALA A 8 -9.98 3.28 -11.87
N SER A 9 -9.47 2.09 -11.49
CA SER A 9 -10.01 1.34 -10.36
C SER A 9 -9.50 1.79 -9.00
N LEU A 10 -8.61 2.78 -8.96
CA LEU A 10 -8.14 3.36 -7.71
C LEU A 10 -8.27 4.89 -7.77
N PRO A 11 -9.46 5.42 -7.48
CA PRO A 11 -9.73 6.87 -7.55
C PRO A 11 -8.86 7.67 -6.59
N LYS A 12 -8.79 8.97 -6.84
CA LYS A 12 -8.00 9.89 -6.02
C LYS A 12 -8.39 9.86 -4.55
N ASP A 13 -9.68 9.77 -4.24
CA ASP A 13 -10.15 9.77 -2.86
C ASP A 13 -9.77 8.50 -2.10
N LYS A 14 -9.31 7.47 -2.81
CA LYS A 14 -8.82 6.23 -2.21
C LYS A 14 -7.30 6.24 -2.04
N ARG A 15 -6.64 7.35 -2.32
CA ARG A 15 -5.19 7.48 -2.21
C ARG A 15 -4.82 8.59 -1.23
N LEU A 16 -3.80 8.32 -0.42
CA LEU A 16 -3.22 9.35 0.44
C LEU A 16 -2.35 10.26 -0.43
N ALA A 17 -2.46 11.56 -0.24
CA ALA A 17 -1.73 12.53 -1.04
C ALA A 17 -0.96 13.53 -0.21
N LYS A 18 -1.48 13.93 0.93
CA LYS A 18 -0.90 15.00 1.74
C LYS A 18 0.07 14.46 2.76
N ARG A 19 1.19 15.18 2.95
CA ARG A 19 2.21 14.81 3.92
C ARG A 19 1.61 14.57 5.31
N ARG A 20 0.68 15.42 5.75
CA ARG A 20 0.07 15.27 7.07
C ARG A 20 -0.69 13.96 7.23
N GLU A 21 -1.25 13.44 6.13
CA GLU A 21 -1.97 12.17 6.17
C GLU A 21 -1.02 11.01 6.42
N PHE A 22 0.16 11.05 5.77
CA PHE A 22 1.20 10.05 6.00
C PHE A 22 1.73 10.12 7.42
N LEU A 23 2.02 11.33 7.90
CA LEU A 23 2.55 11.53 9.26
C LEU A 23 1.60 11.01 10.31
N ARG A 24 0.30 11.24 10.14
CA ARG A 24 -0.71 10.76 11.07
C ARG A 24 -0.65 9.23 11.18
N VAL A 25 -0.53 8.54 10.05
CA VAL A 25 -0.45 7.08 10.06
C VAL A 25 0.82 6.60 10.75
N TYR A 26 1.95 7.26 10.50
CA TYR A 26 3.20 6.90 11.16
C TYR A 26 3.13 7.11 12.67
N GLU A 27 2.48 8.17 13.12
CA GLU A 27 2.42 8.53 14.54
C GLU A 27 1.40 7.69 15.31
N THR A 28 0.25 7.42 14.72
CA THR A 28 -0.87 6.79 15.43
C THR A 28 -1.08 5.34 15.05
N GLY A 29 -0.50 4.88 13.95
CA GLY A 29 -0.75 3.57 13.41
C GLY A 29 0.13 2.47 13.97
N ARG A 30 -0.24 1.27 13.62
CA ARG A 30 0.57 0.08 13.88
C ARG A 30 1.36 -0.25 12.62
N LYS A 31 2.40 -1.07 12.75
CA LYS A 31 3.21 -1.46 11.60
C LYS A 31 3.47 -2.96 11.56
N ILE A 32 3.59 -3.47 10.35
CA ILE A 32 3.91 -4.86 10.09
C ILE A 32 5.06 -4.89 9.11
N PHE A 33 6.10 -5.66 9.44
CA PHE A 33 7.25 -5.82 8.55
C PHE A 33 7.02 -6.99 7.61
N SER A 34 7.45 -6.83 6.36
CA SER A 34 7.47 -7.91 5.40
C SER A 34 8.84 -7.96 4.72
N ARG A 35 9.01 -8.88 3.79
CA ARG A 35 10.28 -9.02 3.07
C ARG A 35 10.66 -7.74 2.32
N TYR A 36 9.70 -7.12 1.63
CA TYR A 36 9.95 -6.01 0.72
C TYR A 36 9.39 -4.67 1.19
N ALA A 37 8.70 -4.64 2.31
CA ALA A 37 8.05 -3.41 2.75
C ALA A 37 7.85 -3.37 4.25
N VAL A 38 7.66 -2.15 4.76
CA VAL A 38 7.11 -1.93 6.11
C VAL A 38 5.77 -1.27 5.89
N VAL A 39 4.71 -1.87 6.39
CA VAL A 39 3.35 -1.39 6.16
C VAL A 39 2.77 -0.83 7.45
N PHE A 40 2.39 0.43 7.41
CA PHE A 40 1.75 1.13 8.52
C PHE A 40 0.25 1.23 8.26
N PHE A 41 -0.57 1.15 9.28
CA PHE A 41 -2.02 1.29 9.11
C PHE A 41 -2.67 1.87 10.35
N ALA A 42 -3.71 2.67 10.13
CA ALA A 42 -4.48 3.30 11.20
C ALA A 42 -5.92 3.52 10.73
N GLY A 43 -6.87 3.47 11.66
CA GLY A 43 -8.25 3.81 11.34
C GLY A 43 -8.35 5.26 10.87
N ASN A 44 -9.21 5.53 9.89
CA ASN A 44 -9.30 6.87 9.31
C ASN A 44 -10.66 7.56 9.50
N GLY A 45 -11.67 6.84 10.02
CA GLY A 45 -12.99 7.43 10.22
C GLY A 45 -13.77 7.72 8.95
N LEU A 46 -13.27 7.28 7.80
CA LEU A 46 -13.93 7.48 6.51
C LEU A 46 -14.71 6.21 6.13
N PRO A 47 -15.67 6.31 5.21
CA PRO A 47 -16.44 5.14 4.77
C PRO A 47 -15.66 4.26 3.79
N HIS A 48 -14.35 4.44 3.66
CA HIS A 48 -13.49 3.64 2.79
C HIS A 48 -12.06 3.71 3.28
N SER A 49 -11.22 2.81 2.76
CA SER A 49 -9.78 2.84 3.05
C SER A 49 -9.03 3.63 1.99
N ARG A 50 -7.83 4.08 2.36
CA ARG A 50 -6.93 4.80 1.45
C ARG A 50 -5.54 4.19 1.53
N VAL A 51 -4.77 4.29 0.45
CA VAL A 51 -3.41 3.78 0.40
C VAL A 51 -2.44 4.88 0.00
N GLY A 52 -1.30 4.92 0.69
CA GLY A 52 -0.18 5.78 0.33
C GLY A 52 1.06 4.92 0.18
N ILE A 53 1.99 5.35 -0.66
CA ILE A 53 3.18 4.56 -0.96
C ILE A 53 4.39 5.48 -0.88
N THR A 54 5.40 5.05 -0.16
CA THR A 54 6.68 5.75 -0.06
C THR A 54 7.80 4.86 -0.61
N ALA A 55 8.53 5.37 -1.57
CA ALA A 55 9.73 4.74 -2.10
C ALA A 55 10.80 5.82 -2.18
N THR A 56 11.78 5.77 -1.27
CA THR A 56 12.83 6.79 -1.18
C THR A 56 13.93 6.53 -2.21
N LYS A 57 14.86 7.48 -2.31
CA LYS A 57 16.02 7.34 -3.20
C LYS A 57 16.86 6.12 -2.88
N LYS A 58 16.80 5.61 -1.66
CA LYS A 58 17.51 4.39 -1.25
C LYS A 58 17.03 3.16 -2.00
N VAL A 59 15.81 3.18 -2.51
CA VAL A 59 15.25 2.08 -3.30
C VAL A 59 15.87 2.05 -4.70
N GLY A 60 16.13 3.22 -5.27
CA GLY A 60 16.73 3.31 -6.59
C GLY A 60 16.33 4.56 -7.35
N LYS A 61 16.59 4.56 -8.65
CA LYS A 61 16.24 5.66 -9.54
C LYS A 61 14.74 5.85 -9.64
N ALA A 62 14.32 7.01 -10.15
CA ALA A 62 12.90 7.34 -10.28
C ALA A 62 12.13 6.26 -11.04
N THR A 63 12.71 5.68 -12.09
CA THR A 63 12.04 4.63 -12.86
C THR A 63 11.77 3.38 -12.00
N VAL A 64 12.73 3.00 -11.16
CA VAL A 64 12.56 1.86 -10.25
C VAL A 64 11.49 2.17 -9.19
N ARG A 65 11.58 3.36 -8.59
CA ARG A 65 10.60 3.78 -7.58
C ARG A 65 9.19 3.83 -8.14
N ASN A 66 9.03 4.38 -9.34
CA ASN A 66 7.72 4.47 -9.99
C ASN A 66 7.17 3.09 -10.33
N ARG A 67 8.03 2.16 -10.76
CA ARG A 67 7.64 0.78 -11.03
C ARG A 67 7.08 0.12 -9.77
N LEU A 68 7.78 0.27 -8.65
CA LEU A 68 7.35 -0.33 -7.39
C LEU A 68 6.07 0.31 -6.85
N LYS A 69 5.91 1.60 -7.04
CA LYS A 69 4.65 2.28 -6.68
C LYS A 69 3.49 1.75 -7.51
N ARG A 70 3.72 1.55 -8.83
CA ARG A 70 2.69 1.01 -9.71
C ARG A 70 2.32 -0.41 -9.31
N TRP A 71 3.32 -1.24 -9.00
CA TRP A 71 3.09 -2.61 -8.53
C TRP A 71 2.28 -2.62 -7.23
N THR A 72 2.62 -1.73 -6.32
CA THR A 72 1.91 -1.64 -5.03
C THR A 72 0.45 -1.27 -5.22
N ARG A 73 0.18 -0.28 -6.09
CA ARG A 73 -1.20 0.11 -6.38
C ARG A 73 -1.98 -1.03 -7.01
N GLU A 74 -1.33 -1.78 -7.89
CA GLU A 74 -1.98 -2.90 -8.55
C GLU A 74 -2.36 -4.00 -7.57
N VAL A 75 -1.43 -4.36 -6.69
CA VAL A 75 -1.71 -5.38 -5.67
C VAL A 75 -2.82 -4.90 -4.73
N TYR A 76 -2.72 -3.67 -4.27
CA TYR A 76 -3.75 -3.10 -3.39
C TYR A 76 -5.12 -3.11 -4.08
N ARG A 77 -5.18 -2.70 -5.34
CA ARG A 77 -6.42 -2.69 -6.11
C ARG A 77 -7.02 -4.09 -6.19
N GLN A 78 -6.20 -5.09 -6.48
CA GLN A 78 -6.65 -6.47 -6.60
C GLN A 78 -7.17 -7.02 -5.28
N GLN A 79 -6.64 -6.56 -4.16
CA GLN A 79 -7.02 -7.07 -2.84
C GLN A 79 -8.15 -6.28 -2.18
N ARG A 80 -8.58 -5.17 -2.76
CA ARG A 80 -9.63 -4.34 -2.16
C ARG A 80 -10.91 -5.12 -1.89
N GLU A 81 -11.39 -5.82 -2.90
CA GLU A 81 -12.63 -6.58 -2.79
C GLU A 81 -12.45 -7.88 -1.99
N PRO A 82 -11.48 -8.74 -2.33
CA PRO A 82 -11.31 -9.99 -1.56
C PRO A 82 -11.10 -9.78 -0.07
N LEU A 83 -10.40 -8.72 0.33
CA LEU A 83 -10.14 -8.43 1.74
C LEU A 83 -11.14 -7.45 2.35
N ASP A 84 -12.08 -6.98 1.54
CA ASP A 84 -13.06 -5.98 1.97
C ASP A 84 -12.38 -4.78 2.62
N LEU A 85 -11.34 -4.27 1.95
CA LEU A 85 -10.49 -3.21 2.52
C LEU A 85 -11.26 -1.95 2.85
N ASP A 86 -12.21 -1.54 2.01
CA ASP A 86 -12.96 -0.31 2.25
C ASP A 86 -13.79 -0.39 3.53
N ALA A 87 -14.34 -1.55 3.86
CA ALA A 87 -15.11 -1.73 5.09
C ALA A 87 -14.23 -1.64 6.34
N ARG A 88 -12.92 -1.80 6.20
CA ARG A 88 -11.99 -1.69 7.33
C ARG A 88 -11.72 -0.25 7.72
N MET A 89 -11.97 0.70 6.82
CA MET A 89 -11.82 2.14 7.06
C MET A 89 -10.43 2.48 7.59
N LEU A 90 -9.41 2.05 6.83
CA LEU A 90 -8.02 2.23 7.21
C LEU A 90 -7.27 3.14 6.24
N ASP A 91 -6.32 3.89 6.77
CA ASP A 91 -5.26 4.48 5.98
C ASP A 91 -4.07 3.53 6.06
N VAL A 92 -3.61 3.07 4.91
CA VAL A 92 -2.51 2.11 4.80
C VAL A 92 -1.35 2.79 4.09
N VAL A 93 -0.17 2.79 4.69
CA VAL A 93 1.04 3.35 4.08
C VAL A 93 2.04 2.22 3.86
N VAL A 94 2.45 2.04 2.62
CA VAL A 94 3.42 1.03 2.23
C VAL A 94 4.76 1.72 2.01
N ASN A 95 5.72 1.46 2.89
CA ASN A 95 7.09 1.94 2.75
C ASN A 95 7.91 0.82 2.10
N VAL A 96 8.29 1.04 0.84
CA VAL A 96 9.03 0.05 0.08
C VAL A 96 10.47 -0.02 0.56
N LYS A 97 10.97 -1.22 0.82
CA LYS A 97 12.36 -1.42 1.24
C LYS A 97 13.29 -1.40 0.05
N PRO A 98 14.57 -1.02 0.25
CA PRO A 98 15.56 -1.01 -0.84
C PRO A 98 15.71 -2.34 -1.58
N ASN A 99 15.60 -3.47 -0.88
CA ASN A 99 15.76 -4.77 -1.51
C ASN A 99 14.65 -5.10 -2.52
N ALA A 100 13.56 -4.35 -2.51
CA ALA A 100 12.48 -4.54 -3.49
C ALA A 100 12.92 -4.14 -4.90
N ALA A 101 13.98 -3.36 -5.04
CA ALA A 101 14.47 -2.92 -6.35
C ALA A 101 14.77 -4.10 -7.28
N ASP A 102 15.23 -5.22 -6.71
CA ASP A 102 15.62 -6.41 -7.47
C ASP A 102 14.54 -7.50 -7.47
N ALA A 103 13.39 -7.24 -6.85
CA ALA A 103 12.31 -8.22 -6.80
C ALA A 103 11.61 -8.35 -8.14
N THR A 104 11.11 -9.54 -8.43
CA THR A 104 10.17 -9.72 -9.53
C THR A 104 8.79 -9.25 -9.09
N PHE A 105 7.92 -8.96 -10.05
CA PHE A 105 6.55 -8.60 -9.71
C PHE A 105 5.86 -9.74 -8.95
N LEU A 106 6.11 -10.98 -9.35
CA LEU A 106 5.49 -12.13 -8.70
C LEU A 106 5.88 -12.21 -7.23
N ASP A 107 7.16 -12.07 -6.92
CA ASP A 107 7.63 -12.15 -5.54
C ASP A 107 7.14 -10.95 -4.72
N TYR A 108 7.20 -9.76 -5.29
CA TYR A 108 6.73 -8.55 -4.62
C TYR A 108 5.22 -8.63 -4.33
N SER A 109 4.45 -9.06 -5.33
CA SER A 109 3.01 -9.19 -5.23
C SER A 109 2.61 -10.21 -4.16
N ALA A 110 3.28 -11.35 -4.12
CA ALA A 110 3.00 -12.39 -3.12
C ALA A 110 3.28 -11.88 -1.71
N ASP A 111 4.40 -11.18 -1.52
CA ASP A 111 4.77 -10.62 -0.22
C ASP A 111 3.76 -9.56 0.24
N LEU A 112 3.41 -8.64 -0.64
CA LEU A 112 2.49 -7.57 -0.29
C LEU A 112 1.08 -8.08 -0.02
N THR A 113 0.61 -9.04 -0.82
CA THR A 113 -0.69 -9.67 -0.59
C THR A 113 -0.75 -10.28 0.81
N LYS A 114 0.32 -10.97 1.20
CA LYS A 114 0.42 -11.60 2.50
C LYS A 114 0.37 -10.58 3.63
N VAL A 115 1.09 -9.47 3.49
CA VAL A 115 1.10 -8.45 4.54
C VAL A 115 -0.23 -7.70 4.60
N LEU A 116 -0.91 -7.48 3.49
CA LEU A 116 -2.24 -6.86 3.51
C LEU A 116 -3.26 -7.73 4.26
N ARG A 117 -3.17 -9.04 4.10
CA ARG A 117 -4.02 -9.97 4.88
C ARG A 117 -3.76 -9.82 6.36
N ARG A 118 -2.49 -9.69 6.74
CA ARG A 118 -2.12 -9.49 8.15
C ARG A 118 -2.62 -8.16 8.68
N VAL A 119 -2.61 -7.12 7.86
CA VAL A 119 -3.15 -5.80 8.24
C VAL A 119 -4.63 -5.94 8.58
N VAL A 120 -5.40 -6.60 7.73
CA VAL A 120 -6.83 -6.79 7.95
C VAL A 120 -7.09 -7.60 9.22
N THR A 121 -6.35 -8.67 9.43
CA THR A 121 -6.47 -9.50 10.63
C THR A 121 -6.13 -8.70 11.88
N SER A 122 -5.03 -7.95 11.85
CA SER A 122 -4.60 -7.14 13.00
C SER A 122 -5.58 -6.01 13.30
N ALA A 123 -6.15 -5.40 12.27
CA ALA A 123 -7.10 -4.30 12.45
C ALA A 123 -8.41 -4.78 13.09
N ALA A 124 -8.77 -6.05 12.88
CA ALA A 124 -9.98 -6.63 13.46
C ALA A 124 -9.82 -6.94 14.95
N GLU A 125 -8.60 -6.98 15.45
CA GLU A 125 -8.32 -7.20 16.87
C GLU A 125 -8.49 -5.91 17.69
#